data_711bc3669a6d2e9ffde4bf55e985603b
#
_entry.id   711bc3669a6d2e9ffde4bf55e985603b
#
_cell.length_a   1.000
_cell.length_b   1.000
_cell.length_c   1.000
_cell.angle_alpha   90.00
_cell.angle_beta   90.00
_cell.angle_gamma   90.00
#
_symmetry.space_group_name_H-M   'P 1'
#
loop_
_entity.id
_entity.type
_entity.pdbx_description
1 polymer ?
#
loop_
_entity_poly.entity_id
_entity_poly.type
_entity_poly.pdbx_seq_one_letter_code
_entity_poly.pdbx_strand_id
1 'polypeptide(L)'
;RILTKKLLEKIKKPSDEVIYRDLDDEMVFVSGLTESGMNIAEKDQTENHKKMFELSDTLVKELKDSDIIIISAPIYNYGPPATLKAWSDLAARVGETFRFKPNGRREGLLKNKKAYLVITSGGTKLNSQEDFLTPWLKFILNFFGIDKVETINADQMALDYEKSIKDAEDQINQIIV
;
A
#
# COMPACT_ATOMS: atom_id res chain seq x y z
N ARG A 1 14.29 -1.04 0.18
CA ARG A 1 14.64 0.40 0.16
C ARG A 1 15.50 0.79 -1.05
N ILE A 2 16.52 0.03 -1.48
CA ILE A 2 17.39 0.38 -2.64
C ILE A 2 16.56 0.48 -3.92
N LEU A 3 15.80 -0.55 -4.27
CA LEU A 3 14.96 -0.56 -5.49
C LEU A 3 13.90 0.55 -5.47
N THR A 4 13.28 0.82 -4.32
CA THR A 4 12.32 1.91 -4.16
C THR A 4 12.95 3.28 -4.43
N LYS A 5 14.18 3.48 -3.94
CA LYS A 5 14.93 4.70 -4.21
C LYS A 5 15.26 4.86 -5.70
N LYS A 6 15.74 3.79 -6.34
CA LYS A 6 16.01 3.79 -7.79
C LYS A 6 14.75 4.08 -8.61
N LEU A 7 13.62 3.45 -8.24
CA LEU A 7 12.33 3.73 -8.88
C LEU A 7 11.94 5.20 -8.71
N LEU A 8 12.02 5.74 -7.49
CA LEU A 8 11.70 7.14 -7.23
C LEU A 8 12.59 8.08 -8.05
N GLU A 9 13.90 7.84 -8.07
CA GLU A 9 14.86 8.63 -8.88
C GLU A 9 14.52 8.59 -10.38
N LYS A 10 14.01 7.45 -10.87
CA LYS A 10 13.60 7.28 -12.27
C LYS A 10 12.35 8.07 -12.63
N ILE A 11 11.34 8.11 -11.74
CA ILE A 11 10.02 8.68 -12.08
C ILE A 11 9.82 10.10 -11.57
N LYS A 12 10.58 10.53 -10.54
CA LYS A 12 10.44 11.85 -9.91
C LYS A 12 10.86 12.97 -10.84
N LYS A 13 10.04 14.01 -10.97
CA LYS A 13 10.36 15.28 -11.61
C LYS A 13 10.91 16.28 -10.59
N PRO A 14 11.66 17.31 -11.02
CA PRO A 14 12.22 18.32 -10.10
C PRO A 14 11.17 19.07 -9.28
N SER A 15 9.93 19.20 -9.79
CA SER A 15 8.82 19.87 -9.14
C SER A 15 8.04 18.99 -8.17
N ASP A 16 8.31 17.68 -8.14
CA ASP A 16 7.50 16.75 -7.36
C ASP A 16 7.89 16.79 -5.88
N GLU A 17 6.88 16.84 -5.04
CA GLU A 17 6.98 16.67 -3.61
C GLU A 17 6.90 15.19 -3.26
N VAL A 18 7.68 14.73 -2.27
CA VAL A 18 7.74 13.33 -1.87
C VAL A 18 7.40 13.19 -0.40
N ILE A 19 6.34 12.43 -0.13
CA ILE A 19 5.93 12.03 1.22
C ILE A 19 6.50 10.64 1.48
N TYR A 20 7.22 10.48 2.59
CA TYR A 20 7.73 9.19 3.03
C TYR A 20 6.93 8.69 4.23
N ARG A 21 6.51 7.42 4.16
CA ARG A 21 5.85 6.71 5.26
C ARG A 21 6.57 5.39 5.52
N ASP A 22 7.16 5.24 6.71
CA ASP A 22 7.62 3.94 7.20
C ASP A 22 6.50 3.31 8.03
N LEU A 23 6.04 2.13 7.60
CA LEU A 23 4.94 1.45 8.27
C LEU A 23 5.38 0.71 9.55
N ASP A 24 6.68 0.63 9.80
CA ASP A 24 7.19 0.09 11.06
C ASP A 24 7.17 1.15 12.18
N ASP A 25 6.97 2.43 11.82
CA ASP A 25 6.83 3.53 12.76
C ASP A 25 5.35 3.76 13.11
N GLU A 26 5.00 3.67 14.39
CA GLU A 26 3.71 4.10 14.97
C GLU A 26 2.44 3.49 14.36
N MET A 27 2.51 2.30 13.76
CA MET A 27 1.33 1.67 13.19
C MET A 27 0.37 1.16 14.28
N VAL A 28 -0.90 1.54 14.18
CA VAL A 28 -1.99 1.05 15.05
C VAL A 28 -2.66 -0.14 14.38
N PHE A 29 -2.72 -1.27 15.09
CA PHE A 29 -3.44 -2.44 14.61
C PHE A 29 -4.93 -2.34 14.90
N VAL A 30 -5.75 -2.54 13.88
CA VAL A 30 -7.21 -2.58 14.03
C VAL A 30 -7.60 -3.88 14.74
N SER A 31 -8.28 -3.74 15.86
CA SER A 31 -8.88 -4.85 16.62
C SER A 31 -10.39 -4.63 16.74
N GLY A 32 -11.15 -5.64 17.15
CA GLY A 32 -12.60 -5.49 17.33
C GLY A 32 -13.00 -4.26 18.19
N LEU A 33 -12.13 -3.86 19.12
CA LEU A 33 -12.30 -2.65 19.91
C LEU A 33 -12.10 -1.37 19.08
N THR A 34 -11.12 -1.37 18.19
CA THR A 34 -10.81 -0.22 17.32
C THR A 34 -11.76 -0.12 16.13
N GLU A 35 -12.24 -1.24 15.58
CA GLU A 35 -13.30 -1.22 14.55
C GLU A 35 -14.58 -0.57 15.04
N SER A 36 -15.00 -0.88 16.28
CA SER A 36 -16.15 -0.21 16.91
C SER A 36 -15.90 1.29 17.08
N GLY A 37 -14.65 1.70 17.25
CA GLY A 37 -14.23 3.10 17.36
C GLY A 37 -14.55 3.95 16.14
N MET A 38 -14.53 3.39 14.94
CA MET A 38 -14.87 4.13 13.70
C MET A 38 -16.32 4.62 13.65
N ASN A 39 -17.22 4.06 14.47
CA ASN A 39 -18.61 4.44 14.57
C ASN A 39 -18.97 5.03 15.95
N ILE A 40 -18.00 5.27 16.84
CA ILE A 40 -18.24 5.82 18.17
C ILE A 40 -18.29 7.35 18.07
N ALA A 41 -19.30 7.95 18.70
CA ALA A 41 -19.39 9.39 18.79
C ALA A 41 -18.16 9.97 19.50
N GLU A 42 -17.70 11.15 19.10
CA GLU A 42 -16.46 11.79 19.59
C GLU A 42 -16.37 11.83 21.13
N LYS A 43 -17.49 12.12 21.81
CA LYS A 43 -17.59 12.14 23.27
C LYS A 43 -17.31 10.80 23.96
N ASP A 44 -17.44 9.68 23.22
CA ASP A 44 -17.33 8.31 23.73
C ASP A 44 -15.99 7.66 23.28
N GLN A 45 -15.14 8.39 22.56
CA GLN A 45 -13.86 7.89 22.08
C GLN A 45 -12.81 7.82 23.20
N THR A 46 -12.12 6.70 23.27
CA THR A 46 -10.92 6.54 24.10
C THR A 46 -9.72 7.20 23.45
N GLU A 47 -8.62 7.40 24.19
CA GLU A 47 -7.35 7.91 23.63
C GLU A 47 -6.81 7.01 22.51
N ASN A 48 -6.99 5.69 22.58
CA ASN A 48 -6.60 4.78 21.50
C ASN A 48 -7.46 4.99 20.24
N HIS A 49 -8.75 5.26 20.39
CA HIS A 49 -9.62 5.59 19.27
C HIS A 49 -9.18 6.89 18.60
N LYS A 50 -8.85 7.93 19.36
CA LYS A 50 -8.37 9.21 18.83
C LYS A 50 -7.07 9.05 18.02
N LYS A 51 -6.07 8.36 18.59
CA LYS A 51 -4.81 8.05 17.89
C LYS A 51 -5.03 7.29 16.59
N MET A 52 -5.93 6.31 16.61
CA MET A 52 -6.29 5.54 15.43
C MET A 52 -6.91 6.44 14.35
N PHE A 53 -7.83 7.36 14.73
CA PHE A 53 -8.45 8.29 13.78
C PHE A 53 -7.44 9.28 13.22
N GLU A 54 -6.60 9.87 14.05
CA GLU A 54 -5.54 10.80 13.61
C GLU A 54 -4.60 10.14 12.59
N LEU A 55 -4.17 8.90 12.86
CA LEU A 55 -3.35 8.15 11.92
C LEU A 55 -4.13 7.83 10.64
N SER A 56 -5.37 7.35 10.77
CA SER A 56 -6.24 7.04 9.62
C SER A 56 -6.47 8.28 8.74
N ASP A 57 -6.75 9.43 9.33
CA ASP A 57 -6.93 10.69 8.60
C ASP A 57 -5.66 11.12 7.87
N THR A 58 -4.50 10.94 8.51
CA THR A 58 -3.20 11.19 7.91
C THR A 58 -2.96 10.29 6.69
N LEU A 59 -3.18 8.97 6.82
CA LEU A 59 -3.00 8.00 5.73
C LEU A 59 -3.96 8.27 4.56
N VAL A 60 -5.21 8.61 4.86
CA VAL A 60 -6.20 8.98 3.85
C VAL A 60 -5.79 10.25 3.11
N LYS A 61 -5.31 11.26 3.85
CA LYS A 61 -4.82 12.51 3.27
C LYS A 61 -3.62 12.26 2.34
N GLU A 62 -2.63 11.49 2.77
CA GLU A 62 -1.47 11.11 1.95
C GLU A 62 -1.89 10.43 0.65
N LEU A 63 -2.85 9.49 0.71
CA LEU A 63 -3.38 8.82 -0.47
C LEU A 63 -4.15 9.78 -1.40
N LYS A 64 -4.87 10.76 -0.85
CA LYS A 64 -5.62 11.75 -1.65
C LYS A 64 -4.69 12.75 -2.33
N ASP A 65 -3.66 13.19 -1.65
CA ASP A 65 -2.75 14.23 -2.14
C ASP A 65 -1.72 13.68 -3.15
N SER A 66 -1.43 12.37 -3.11
CA SER A 66 -0.45 11.76 -4.02
C SER A 66 -1.05 11.39 -5.36
N ASP A 67 -0.40 11.76 -6.47
CA ASP A 67 -0.73 11.29 -7.82
C ASP A 67 -0.13 9.91 -8.09
N ILE A 68 1.07 9.65 -7.54
CA ILE A 68 1.80 8.38 -7.66
C ILE A 68 2.05 7.82 -6.26
N ILE A 69 1.74 6.54 -6.08
CA ILE A 69 1.94 5.81 -4.84
C ILE A 69 2.98 4.71 -5.08
N ILE A 70 4.04 4.66 -4.26
CA ILE A 70 5.02 3.57 -4.30
C ILE A 70 4.89 2.78 -3.01
N ILE A 71 4.54 1.50 -3.10
CA ILE A 71 4.48 0.58 -1.96
C ILE A 71 5.59 -0.45 -2.12
N SER A 72 6.52 -0.46 -1.15
CA SER A 72 7.57 -1.47 -1.06
C SER A 72 7.25 -2.44 0.07
N ALA A 73 7.13 -3.71 -0.24
CA ALA A 73 6.79 -4.72 0.75
C ALA A 73 7.46 -6.06 0.47
N PRO A 74 7.95 -6.75 1.52
CA PRO A 74 8.35 -8.15 1.40
C PRO A 74 7.14 -9.08 1.52
N ILE A 75 7.22 -10.25 0.91
CA ILE A 75 6.32 -11.36 1.22
C ILE A 75 6.80 -12.00 2.52
N TYR A 76 6.01 -11.91 3.59
CA TYR A 76 6.25 -12.59 4.86
C TYR A 76 5.25 -13.73 5.04
N ASN A 77 5.76 -14.97 5.18
CA ASN A 77 4.91 -16.14 5.31
C ASN A 77 3.78 -16.18 4.27
N TYR A 78 4.16 -15.98 3.00
CA TYR A 78 3.28 -15.97 1.81
C TYR A 78 2.33 -14.77 1.69
N GLY A 79 2.26 -13.88 2.67
CA GLY A 79 1.30 -12.77 2.72
C GLY A 79 1.92 -11.40 3.00
N PRO A 80 1.09 -10.38 3.25
CA PRO A 80 1.55 -9.05 3.60
C PRO A 80 2.16 -8.99 5.00
N PRO A 81 3.15 -8.11 5.22
CA PRO A 81 3.54 -7.71 6.56
C PRO A 81 2.33 -7.22 7.37
N ALA A 82 2.32 -7.48 8.68
CA ALA A 82 1.21 -7.08 9.56
C ALA A 82 0.97 -5.57 9.53
N THR A 83 2.03 -4.78 9.45
CA THR A 83 1.97 -3.31 9.36
C THR A 83 1.31 -2.84 8.05
N LEU A 84 1.58 -3.52 6.92
CA LEU A 84 0.92 -3.21 5.65
C LEU A 84 -0.57 -3.58 5.68
N LYS A 85 -0.93 -4.68 6.36
CA LYS A 85 -2.34 -5.02 6.58
C LYS A 85 -3.02 -3.95 7.44
N ALA A 86 -2.40 -3.52 8.54
CA ALA A 86 -2.92 -2.45 9.40
C ALA A 86 -3.09 -1.13 8.63
N TRP A 87 -2.10 -0.77 7.80
CA TRP A 87 -2.23 0.38 6.89
C TRP A 87 -3.48 0.29 6.02
N SER A 88 -3.72 -0.85 5.40
CA SER A 88 -4.89 -1.02 4.53
C SER A 88 -6.22 -0.90 5.28
N ASP A 89 -6.26 -1.38 6.52
CA ASP A 89 -7.46 -1.31 7.37
C ASP A 89 -7.75 0.13 7.81
N LEU A 90 -6.71 0.89 8.15
CA LEU A 90 -6.83 2.29 8.53
C LEU A 90 -7.14 3.20 7.33
N ALA A 91 -6.62 2.87 6.15
CA ALA A 91 -6.87 3.62 4.91
C ALA A 91 -8.26 3.33 4.31
N ALA A 92 -8.89 2.20 4.66
CA ALA A 92 -10.20 1.81 4.14
C ALA A 92 -11.33 2.59 4.84
N ARG A 93 -11.58 3.82 4.41
CA ARG A 93 -12.56 4.74 5.00
C ARG A 93 -13.74 4.98 4.07
N VAL A 94 -14.95 4.73 4.57
CA VAL A 94 -16.20 5.02 3.85
C VAL A 94 -16.34 6.52 3.66
N GLY A 95 -16.63 6.95 2.43
CA GLY A 95 -16.75 8.37 2.06
C GLY A 95 -15.42 9.05 1.73
N GLU A 96 -14.29 8.42 2.06
CA GLU A 96 -12.95 8.95 1.87
C GLU A 96 -12.18 8.24 0.74
N THR A 97 -11.96 6.94 0.89
CA THR A 97 -11.24 6.12 -0.10
C THR A 97 -12.17 5.22 -0.91
N PHE A 98 -13.33 4.90 -0.38
CA PHE A 98 -14.39 4.19 -1.09
C PHE A 98 -15.79 4.58 -0.58
N ARG A 99 -16.83 4.18 -1.34
CA ARG A 99 -18.23 4.31 -0.90
C ARG A 99 -19.07 3.13 -1.36
N PHE A 100 -20.24 2.97 -0.75
CA PHE A 100 -21.29 2.07 -1.25
C PHE A 100 -22.27 2.84 -2.13
N LYS A 101 -22.56 2.30 -3.32
CA LYS A 101 -23.63 2.79 -4.19
C LYS A 101 -24.99 2.34 -3.68
N PRO A 102 -26.11 2.96 -4.10
CA PRO A 102 -27.46 2.54 -3.72
C PRO A 102 -27.77 1.08 -4.00
N ASN A 103 -27.12 0.49 -5.02
CA ASN A 103 -27.26 -0.93 -5.37
C ASN A 103 -26.35 -1.87 -4.56
N GLY A 104 -25.72 -1.39 -3.48
CA GLY A 104 -24.81 -2.14 -2.63
C GLY A 104 -23.42 -2.39 -3.21
N ARG A 105 -23.15 -2.00 -4.45
CA ARG A 105 -21.79 -2.13 -5.04
C ARG A 105 -20.84 -1.12 -4.44
N ARG A 106 -19.60 -1.52 -4.27
CA ARG A 106 -18.51 -0.65 -3.82
C ARG A 106 -17.96 0.16 -5.00
N GLU A 107 -17.55 1.39 -4.72
CA GLU A 107 -16.88 2.29 -5.65
C GLU A 107 -15.69 2.93 -4.95
N GLY A 108 -14.49 2.77 -5.52
CA GLY A 108 -13.30 3.45 -5.05
C GLY A 108 -13.31 4.93 -5.47
N LEU A 109 -12.83 5.79 -4.59
CA LEU A 109 -12.88 7.26 -4.75
C LEU A 109 -11.55 7.87 -5.18
N LEU A 110 -10.44 7.14 -5.04
CA LEU A 110 -9.10 7.63 -5.41
C LEU A 110 -8.86 7.42 -6.92
N LYS A 111 -9.29 8.41 -7.72
CA LYS A 111 -9.20 8.35 -9.18
C LYS A 111 -7.96 9.06 -9.74
N ASN A 112 -7.59 8.69 -10.97
CA ASN A 112 -6.47 9.29 -11.72
C ASN A 112 -5.11 9.13 -11.05
N LYS A 113 -4.94 8.10 -10.22
CA LYS A 113 -3.69 7.79 -9.53
C LYS A 113 -3.04 6.56 -10.15
N LYS A 114 -1.72 6.48 -9.99
CA LYS A 114 -0.91 5.32 -10.39
C LYS A 114 -0.20 4.75 -9.17
N ALA A 115 -0.10 3.44 -9.10
CA ALA A 115 0.68 2.79 -8.06
C ALA A 115 1.80 1.93 -8.65
N TYR A 116 2.93 1.91 -7.96
CA TYR A 116 4.03 0.99 -8.19
C TYR A 116 4.23 0.13 -6.95
N LEU A 117 4.27 -1.18 -7.16
CA LEU A 117 4.54 -2.16 -6.11
C LEU A 117 5.98 -2.68 -6.29
N VAL A 118 6.83 -2.46 -5.31
CA VAL A 118 8.17 -3.05 -5.27
C VAL A 118 8.12 -4.22 -4.31
N ILE A 119 7.92 -5.43 -4.84
CA ILE A 119 7.72 -6.63 -4.03
C ILE A 119 8.99 -7.46 -3.99
N THR A 120 9.37 -7.86 -2.77
CA THR A 120 10.53 -8.73 -2.54
C THR A 120 10.11 -10.03 -1.87
N SER A 121 10.81 -11.12 -2.14
CA SER A 121 10.62 -12.38 -1.41
C SER A 121 11.93 -13.16 -1.29
N GLY A 122 12.05 -13.98 -0.25
CA GLY A 122 13.15 -14.94 -0.12
C GLY A 122 12.99 -16.11 -1.09
N GLY A 123 11.88 -16.83 -1.02
CA GLY A 123 11.64 -18.04 -1.80
C GLY A 123 10.39 -18.02 -2.67
N THR A 124 9.36 -17.27 -2.28
CA THR A 124 8.09 -17.23 -3.02
C THR A 124 8.28 -16.57 -4.37
N LYS A 125 7.88 -17.23 -5.44
CA LYS A 125 7.81 -16.66 -6.77
C LYS A 125 6.58 -15.77 -6.89
N LEU A 126 6.74 -14.53 -7.35
CA LEU A 126 5.62 -13.61 -7.55
C LEU A 126 4.65 -14.14 -8.60
N ASN A 127 3.37 -13.87 -8.37
CA ASN A 127 2.23 -14.35 -9.16
C ASN A 127 2.11 -15.88 -9.22
N SER A 128 2.80 -16.63 -8.35
CA SER A 128 2.54 -18.05 -8.13
C SER A 128 1.32 -18.27 -7.23
N GLN A 129 0.92 -19.53 -7.05
CA GLN A 129 -0.18 -19.89 -6.13
C GLN A 129 0.16 -19.61 -4.65
N GLU A 130 1.42 -19.39 -4.33
CA GLU A 130 1.91 -19.09 -2.98
C GLU A 130 2.08 -17.58 -2.73
N ASP A 131 1.83 -16.74 -3.72
CA ASP A 131 1.89 -15.28 -3.59
C ASP A 131 0.50 -14.74 -3.20
N PHE A 132 0.27 -14.57 -1.92
CA PHE A 132 -0.95 -13.94 -1.40
C PHE A 132 -0.80 -12.43 -1.17
N LEU A 133 0.41 -11.87 -1.28
CA LEU A 133 0.62 -10.43 -1.12
C LEU A 133 0.22 -9.65 -2.38
N THR A 134 0.80 -10.00 -3.52
CA THR A 134 0.65 -9.21 -4.75
C THR A 134 -0.80 -9.10 -5.21
N PRO A 135 -1.57 -10.19 -5.33
CA PRO A 135 -2.99 -10.11 -5.73
C PRO A 135 -3.84 -9.38 -4.69
N TRP A 136 -3.58 -9.59 -3.40
CA TRP A 136 -4.30 -8.88 -2.34
C TRP A 136 -4.06 -7.37 -2.41
N LEU A 137 -2.80 -6.92 -2.55
CA LEU A 137 -2.47 -5.50 -2.57
C LEU A 137 -3.02 -4.81 -3.82
N LYS A 138 -2.98 -5.46 -4.98
CA LYS A 138 -3.65 -5.00 -6.20
C LYS A 138 -5.16 -4.85 -6.00
N PHE A 139 -5.78 -5.82 -5.32
CA PHE A 139 -7.20 -5.77 -5.00
C PHE A 139 -7.53 -4.58 -4.09
N ILE A 140 -6.75 -4.34 -3.03
CA ILE A 140 -6.94 -3.22 -2.09
C ILE A 140 -6.82 -1.88 -2.80
N LEU A 141 -5.79 -1.70 -3.64
CA LEU A 141 -5.62 -0.46 -4.41
C LEU A 141 -6.78 -0.23 -5.38
N ASN A 142 -7.22 -1.27 -6.09
CA ASN A 142 -8.39 -1.20 -6.96
C ASN A 142 -9.68 -0.91 -6.17
N PHE A 143 -9.83 -1.49 -4.98
CA PHE A 143 -10.93 -1.21 -4.07
C PHE A 143 -10.96 0.27 -3.66
N PHE A 144 -9.82 0.92 -3.48
CA PHE A 144 -9.72 2.37 -3.27
C PHE A 144 -9.96 3.18 -4.55
N GLY A 145 -9.89 2.56 -5.74
CA GLY A 145 -10.10 3.22 -7.04
C GLY A 145 -8.83 3.46 -7.85
N ILE A 146 -7.71 2.89 -7.42
CA ILE A 146 -6.41 2.98 -8.10
C ILE A 146 -6.24 1.75 -8.99
N ASP A 147 -6.54 1.87 -10.26
CA ASP A 147 -6.57 0.76 -11.22
C ASP A 147 -5.24 0.58 -11.95
N LYS A 148 -4.45 1.66 -12.09
CA LYS A 148 -3.15 1.62 -12.76
C LYS A 148 -2.09 1.17 -11.77
N VAL A 149 -1.83 -0.14 -11.72
CA VAL A 149 -0.86 -0.74 -10.78
C VAL A 149 0.20 -1.51 -11.55
N GLU A 150 1.44 -1.06 -11.47
CA GLU A 150 2.62 -1.75 -11.99
C GLU A 150 3.39 -2.43 -10.86
N THR A 151 4.00 -3.58 -11.14
CA THR A 151 4.75 -4.35 -10.13
C THR A 151 6.19 -4.53 -10.59
N ILE A 152 7.14 -4.21 -9.72
CA ILE A 152 8.56 -4.49 -9.84
C ILE A 152 8.86 -5.70 -8.96
N ASN A 153 9.37 -6.77 -9.58
CA ASN A 153 9.60 -8.05 -8.92
C ASN A 153 11.07 -8.20 -8.54
N ALA A 154 11.34 -8.39 -7.26
CA ALA A 154 12.62 -8.86 -6.75
C ALA A 154 12.37 -10.11 -5.89
N ASP A 155 11.86 -11.15 -6.52
CA ASP A 155 11.47 -12.39 -5.85
C ASP A 155 12.58 -13.45 -5.86
N GLN A 156 12.40 -14.48 -5.03
CA GLN A 156 13.33 -15.64 -4.93
C GLN A 156 14.78 -15.24 -4.63
N MET A 157 14.98 -14.15 -3.87
CA MET A 157 16.30 -13.59 -3.56
C MET A 157 17.21 -14.57 -2.78
N ALA A 158 16.64 -15.56 -2.09
CA ALA A 158 17.43 -16.60 -1.43
C ALA A 158 18.00 -17.64 -2.41
N LEU A 159 17.47 -17.72 -3.63
CA LEU A 159 17.98 -18.61 -4.68
C LEU A 159 19.07 -17.93 -5.51
N ASP A 160 18.84 -16.68 -5.93
CA ASP A 160 19.79 -15.91 -6.71
C ASP A 160 19.55 -14.41 -6.46
N TYR A 161 20.28 -13.87 -5.50
CA TYR A 161 20.13 -12.46 -5.11
C TYR A 161 20.52 -11.49 -6.23
N GLU A 162 21.65 -11.73 -6.88
CA GLU A 162 22.20 -10.81 -7.90
C GLU A 162 21.27 -10.75 -9.12
N LYS A 163 20.80 -11.90 -9.58
CA LYS A 163 19.85 -11.99 -10.67
C LYS A 163 18.54 -11.30 -10.32
N SER A 164 17.99 -11.55 -9.13
CA SER A 164 16.72 -10.96 -8.66
C SER A 164 16.78 -9.44 -8.64
N ILE A 165 17.87 -8.88 -8.11
CA ILE A 165 18.07 -7.43 -8.08
C ILE A 165 18.24 -6.86 -9.48
N LYS A 166 19.04 -7.51 -10.32
CA LYS A 166 19.25 -7.07 -11.72
C LYS A 166 17.94 -7.06 -12.50
N ASP A 167 17.18 -8.14 -12.42
CA ASP A 167 15.89 -8.24 -13.12
C ASP A 167 14.92 -7.14 -12.66
N ALA A 168 14.90 -6.79 -11.36
CA ALA A 168 14.10 -5.69 -10.84
C ALA A 168 14.59 -4.31 -11.33
N GLU A 169 15.91 -4.09 -11.43
CA GLU A 169 16.48 -2.87 -11.97
C GLU A 169 16.18 -2.72 -13.47
N ASP A 170 16.23 -3.79 -14.23
CA ASP A 170 15.86 -3.81 -15.65
C ASP A 170 14.37 -3.45 -15.84
N GLN A 171 13.48 -3.95 -14.97
CA GLN A 171 12.06 -3.55 -14.96
C GLN A 171 11.90 -2.05 -14.67
N ILE A 172 12.63 -1.51 -13.68
CA ILE A 172 12.61 -0.07 -13.39
C ILE A 172 13.07 0.75 -14.59
N ASN A 173 14.14 0.32 -15.27
CA ASN A 173 14.69 1.03 -16.42
C ASN A 173 13.71 1.09 -17.60
N GLN A 174 12.83 0.10 -17.75
CA GLN A 174 11.82 0.03 -18.81
C GLN A 174 10.59 0.93 -18.54
N ILE A 175 10.45 1.49 -17.34
CA ILE A 175 9.34 2.39 -17.02
C ILE A 175 9.45 3.66 -17.88
N ILE A 176 8.38 3.92 -18.63
CA ILE A 176 8.20 5.16 -19.40
C ILE A 176 7.52 6.19 -18.48
N VAL A 177 8.15 7.36 -18.32
CA VAL A 177 7.70 8.47 -17.47
C VAL A 177 6.88 9.49 -18.26
#